data_400de7d4352f1118a616095bc0e79591
#
_entry.id   400de7d4352f1118a616095bc0e79591
#
_cell.length_a   1.000
_cell.length_b   1.000
_cell.length_c   1.000
_cell.angle_alpha   90.00
_cell.angle_beta   90.00
_cell.angle_gamma   90.00
#
_symmetry.space_group_name_H-M   'P 1'
#
loop_
_entity.id
_entity.type
_entity.pdbx_description
1 polymer ?
#
loop_
_entity_poly.entity_id
_entity_poly.type
_entity_poly.pdbx_seq_one_letter_code
_entity_poly.pdbx_strand_id
1 'polypeptide(L)'
;MKKITIAFDVDGTLIQTGATSEWDMIPNRRILRLLEALASFKNVTIVVWSGGGKEWADTAVKMLDIGHLVKATYSKNLKGRDESGAYIFEPDIKPDIAIDDIHACNLGFLNLIVNEK
;
A
#
# COMPACT_ATOMS: atom_id res chain seq x y z
N MET A 1 -24.30 -5.00 3.67
CA MET A 1 -23.15 -4.35 4.28
C MET A 1 -22.30 -3.69 3.20
N LYS A 2 -21.95 -2.44 3.36
CA LYS A 2 -21.10 -1.75 2.38
C LYS A 2 -19.73 -2.40 2.28
N LYS A 3 -19.24 -2.52 1.06
CA LYS A 3 -17.88 -2.97 0.82
C LYS A 3 -16.90 -1.81 1.05
N ILE A 4 -15.80 -2.12 1.68
CA ILE A 4 -14.74 -1.16 1.98
C ILE A 4 -13.46 -1.64 1.30
N THR A 5 -12.86 -0.78 0.48
CA THR A 5 -11.58 -1.07 -0.15
C THR A 5 -10.47 -0.38 0.61
N ILE A 6 -9.48 -1.15 1.04
CA ILE A 6 -8.31 -0.65 1.76
C ILE A 6 -7.08 -0.92 0.91
N ALA A 7 -6.34 0.14 0.59
CA ALA A 7 -5.09 0.05 -0.16
C ALA A 7 -3.89 0.19 0.78
N PHE A 8 -2.98 -0.77 0.72
CA PHE A 8 -1.72 -0.74 1.45
C PHE A 8 -0.58 -0.39 0.51
N ASP A 9 0.21 0.59 0.89
CA ASP A 9 1.47 0.91 0.24
C ASP A 9 2.52 -0.18 0.51
N VAL A 10 3.53 -0.26 -0.34
CA VAL A 10 4.63 -1.23 -0.19
C VAL A 10 5.76 -0.64 0.65
N ASP A 11 6.54 0.29 0.07
CA ASP A 11 7.74 0.83 0.72
C ASP A 11 7.40 1.71 1.92
N GLY A 12 7.97 1.40 3.07
CA GLY A 12 7.71 2.13 4.31
C GLY A 12 6.40 1.75 4.99
N THR A 13 5.63 0.83 4.43
CA THR A 13 4.34 0.38 4.96
C THR A 13 4.35 -1.14 5.16
N LEU A 14 4.21 -1.93 4.10
CA LEU A 14 4.28 -3.40 4.21
C LEU A 14 5.71 -3.89 4.40
N ILE A 15 6.67 -3.18 3.84
CA ILE A 15 8.10 -3.47 4.01
C ILE A 15 8.82 -2.20 4.46
N GLN A 16 10.02 -2.36 5.02
CA GLN A 16 10.87 -1.23 5.34
C GLN A 16 11.35 -0.55 4.06
N THR A 17 11.59 0.76 4.12
CA THR A 17 12.14 1.51 3.00
C THR A 17 13.57 1.06 2.69
N GLY A 18 13.96 1.22 1.44
CA GLY A 18 15.32 0.95 0.98
C GLY A 18 15.52 -0.35 0.21
N ALA A 19 14.47 -1.18 0.10
CA ALA A 19 14.56 -2.38 -0.72
C ALA A 19 14.70 -2.02 -2.21
N THR A 20 15.69 -2.61 -2.88
CA THR A 20 15.93 -2.41 -4.30
C THR A 20 15.61 -3.65 -5.12
N SER A 21 15.41 -4.79 -4.46
CA SER A 21 15.05 -6.06 -5.08
C SER A 21 14.18 -6.88 -4.13
N GLU A 22 13.59 -7.95 -4.65
CA GLU A 22 12.79 -8.89 -3.84
C GLU A 22 13.59 -9.50 -2.69
N TRP A 23 14.90 -9.64 -2.86
CA TRP A 23 15.78 -10.32 -1.90
C TRP A 23 16.11 -9.50 -0.66
N ASP A 24 15.97 -8.18 -0.73
CA ASP A 24 16.26 -7.29 0.39
C ASP A 24 15.02 -6.66 1.02
N MET A 25 13.84 -7.17 0.70
CA MET A 25 12.59 -6.77 1.35
C MET A 25 12.57 -7.24 2.80
N ILE A 26 12.37 -6.29 3.71
CA ILE A 26 12.24 -6.58 5.14
C ILE A 26 10.78 -6.32 5.54
N PRO A 27 10.03 -7.35 5.94
CA PRO A 27 8.62 -7.19 6.28
C PRO A 27 8.39 -6.28 7.49
N ASN A 28 7.37 -5.44 7.42
CA ASN A 28 6.86 -4.73 8.57
C ASN A 28 5.75 -5.58 9.20
N ARG A 29 6.10 -6.35 10.21
CA ARG A 29 5.20 -7.36 10.77
C ARG A 29 3.94 -6.77 11.41
N ARG A 30 4.03 -5.58 11.98
CA ARG A 30 2.86 -4.90 12.57
C ARG A 30 1.82 -4.59 11.52
N ILE A 31 2.26 -4.09 10.37
CA ILE A 31 1.34 -3.74 9.28
C ILE A 31 0.80 -5.01 8.62
N LEU A 32 1.61 -6.06 8.49
CA LEU A 32 1.13 -7.34 7.97
C LEU A 32 0.04 -7.94 8.87
N ARG A 33 0.20 -7.85 10.19
CA ARG A 33 -0.83 -8.30 11.13
C ARG A 33 -2.12 -7.49 10.99
N LEU A 34 -1.99 -6.18 10.80
CA LEU A 34 -3.14 -5.32 10.56
C LEU A 34 -3.85 -5.72 9.26
N LEU A 35 -3.09 -5.94 8.18
CA LEU A 35 -3.64 -6.39 6.91
C LEU A 35 -4.41 -7.71 7.07
N GLU A 36 -3.82 -8.69 7.73
CA GLU A 36 -4.46 -9.98 7.98
C GLU A 36 -5.76 -9.82 8.78
N ALA A 37 -5.74 -8.99 9.83
CA ALA A 37 -6.93 -8.73 10.64
C ALA A 37 -8.04 -8.07 9.83
N LEU A 38 -7.71 -7.06 9.04
CA LEU A 38 -8.68 -6.36 8.20
C LEU A 38 -9.24 -7.27 7.10
N ALA A 39 -8.39 -8.12 6.52
CA ALA A 39 -8.81 -9.07 5.49
C ALA A 39 -9.81 -10.11 5.99
N SER A 40 -9.90 -10.31 7.31
CA SER A 40 -10.85 -11.27 7.89
C SER A 40 -12.31 -10.80 7.82
N PHE A 41 -12.54 -9.52 7.60
CA PHE A 41 -13.90 -8.98 7.49
C PHE A 41 -14.45 -9.22 6.08
N LYS A 42 -15.66 -9.77 5.98
CA LYS A 42 -16.29 -10.11 4.69
C LYS A 42 -16.50 -8.91 3.78
N ASN A 43 -16.71 -7.73 4.36
CA ASN A 43 -16.98 -6.51 3.61
C ASN A 43 -15.71 -5.71 3.29
N VAL A 44 -14.53 -6.23 3.63
CA VAL A 44 -13.26 -5.57 3.37
C VAL A 44 -12.57 -6.22 2.17
N THR A 45 -12.13 -5.40 1.25
CA THR A 45 -11.30 -5.80 0.12
C THR A 45 -9.93 -5.15 0.29
N ILE A 46 -8.88 -5.97 0.29
CA ILE A 46 -7.52 -5.48 0.40
C ILE A 46 -6.90 -5.39 -0.99
N VAL A 47 -6.30 -4.25 -1.29
CA VAL A 47 -5.46 -4.06 -2.47
C VAL A 47 -4.09 -3.56 -2.03
N VAL A 48 -3.09 -3.82 -2.84
CA VAL A 48 -1.72 -3.36 -2.60
C VAL A 48 -1.28 -2.54 -3.79
N TRP A 49 -0.68 -1.41 -3.55
CA TRP A 49 -0.19 -0.55 -4.61
C TRP A 49 1.16 0.08 -4.27
N SER A 50 1.83 0.57 -5.30
CA SER A 50 3.17 1.15 -5.15
C SER A 50 3.37 2.32 -6.11
N GLY A 51 4.08 3.34 -5.63
CA GLY A 51 4.61 4.40 -6.50
C GLY A 51 5.66 3.89 -7.46
N GLY A 52 6.31 2.77 -7.14
CA GLY A 52 7.28 2.09 -8.01
C GLY A 52 6.67 1.24 -9.10
N GLY A 53 5.33 1.12 -9.13
CA GLY A 53 4.60 0.41 -10.18
C GLY A 53 3.94 -0.88 -9.69
N LYS A 54 3.03 -1.38 -10.55
CA LYS A 54 2.26 -2.59 -10.26
C LYS A 54 3.16 -3.81 -10.07
N GLU A 55 4.22 -3.93 -10.88
CA GLU A 55 5.12 -5.09 -10.79
C GLU A 55 5.83 -5.17 -9.45
N TRP A 56 6.21 -4.03 -8.88
CA TRP A 56 6.81 -3.98 -7.54
C TRP A 56 5.79 -4.40 -6.48
N ALA A 57 4.54 -3.96 -6.62
CA ALA A 57 3.46 -4.40 -5.74
C ALA A 57 3.22 -5.91 -5.85
N ASP A 58 3.22 -6.46 -7.06
CA ASP A 58 3.08 -7.91 -7.29
C ASP A 58 4.23 -8.68 -6.62
N THR A 59 5.44 -8.18 -6.76
CA THR A 59 6.62 -8.79 -6.14
C THR A 59 6.50 -8.81 -4.62
N ALA A 60 6.09 -7.69 -4.02
CA ALA A 60 5.90 -7.60 -2.57
C ALA A 60 4.83 -8.59 -2.08
N VAL A 61 3.69 -8.66 -2.75
CA VAL A 61 2.60 -9.58 -2.40
C VAL A 61 3.10 -11.03 -2.41
N LYS A 62 3.88 -11.39 -3.43
CA LYS A 62 4.45 -12.72 -3.54
C LYS A 62 5.47 -13.01 -2.44
N MET A 63 6.40 -12.08 -2.21
CA MET A 63 7.48 -12.27 -1.21
C MET A 63 6.95 -12.28 0.22
N LEU A 64 5.88 -11.55 0.49
CA LEU A 64 5.24 -11.51 1.80
C LEU A 64 4.22 -12.65 2.00
N ASP A 65 3.97 -13.43 0.97
CA ASP A 65 3.03 -14.56 0.99
C ASP A 65 1.61 -14.15 1.43
N ILE A 66 1.14 -13.02 0.89
CA ILE A 66 -0.19 -12.48 1.20
C ILE A 66 -1.15 -12.51 0.00
N GLY A 67 -0.79 -13.22 -1.06
CA GLY A 67 -1.60 -13.27 -2.29
C GLY A 67 -3.03 -13.73 -2.06
N HIS A 68 -3.24 -14.63 -1.11
CA HIS A 68 -4.58 -15.14 -0.77
C HIS A 68 -5.46 -14.11 -0.04
N LEU A 69 -4.89 -13.01 0.44
CA LEU A 69 -5.59 -11.94 1.14
C LEU A 69 -5.78 -10.69 0.29
N VAL A 70 -5.02 -10.57 -0.80
CA VAL A 70 -4.98 -9.37 -1.64
C VAL A 70 -5.77 -9.64 -2.92
N LYS A 71 -6.77 -8.79 -3.17
CA LYS A 71 -7.63 -8.94 -4.34
C LYS A 71 -6.96 -8.49 -5.63
N ALA A 72 -6.20 -7.40 -5.57
CA ALA A 72 -5.57 -6.81 -6.74
C ALA A 72 -4.38 -5.96 -6.33
N THR A 73 -3.51 -5.71 -7.29
CA THR A 73 -2.38 -4.80 -7.17
C THR A 73 -2.49 -3.69 -8.19
N TYR A 74 -1.99 -2.52 -7.84
CA TYR A 74 -2.05 -1.33 -8.71
C TYR A 74 -0.76 -0.54 -8.63
N SER A 75 -0.56 0.32 -9.60
CA SER A 75 0.42 1.41 -9.51
C SER A 75 -0.27 2.66 -8.97
N LYS A 76 0.42 3.43 -8.14
CA LYS A 76 -0.06 4.76 -7.75
C LYS A 76 0.17 5.80 -8.86
N ASN A 77 0.88 5.42 -9.91
CA ASN A 77 1.18 6.28 -11.06
C ASN A 77 1.81 7.61 -10.62
N LEU A 78 3.01 7.52 -10.06
CA LEU A 78 3.77 8.71 -9.65
C LEU A 78 4.06 9.59 -10.88
N LYS A 79 3.65 10.85 -10.82
CA LYS A 79 3.83 11.82 -11.90
C LYS A 79 4.98 12.79 -11.64
N GLY A 80 5.44 12.91 -10.43
CA GLY A 80 6.53 13.80 -10.06
C GLY A 80 6.28 14.43 -8.70
N ARG A 81 6.80 15.64 -8.53
CA ARG A 81 6.64 16.40 -7.30
C ARG A 81 6.12 17.79 -7.62
N ASP A 82 5.35 18.36 -6.71
CA ASP A 82 4.89 19.75 -6.81
C ASP A 82 5.99 20.72 -6.32
N GLU A 83 5.67 22.02 -6.30
CA GLU A 83 6.60 23.06 -5.88
C GLU A 83 7.07 22.90 -4.43
N SER A 84 6.24 22.29 -3.59
CA SER A 84 6.59 22.02 -2.18
C SER A 84 7.43 20.76 -1.99
N GLY A 85 7.64 19.98 -3.05
CA GLY A 85 8.35 18.70 -3.00
C GLY A 85 7.43 17.51 -2.69
N ALA A 86 6.13 17.71 -2.57
CA ALA A 86 5.18 16.63 -2.33
C ALA A 86 4.98 15.80 -3.59
N TYR A 87 4.85 14.49 -3.41
CA TYR A 87 4.59 13.58 -4.53
C TYR A 87 3.21 13.83 -5.14
N ILE A 88 3.16 13.77 -6.47
CA ILE A 88 1.92 13.84 -7.24
C ILE A 88 1.65 12.46 -7.82
N PHE A 89 0.51 11.87 -7.45
CA PHE A 89 0.07 10.58 -7.95
C PHE A 89 -1.23 10.71 -8.73
N GLU A 90 -1.40 9.85 -9.74
CA GLU A 90 -2.66 9.67 -10.46
C GLU A 90 -3.07 8.20 -10.40
N PRO A 91 -3.52 7.71 -9.23
CA PRO A 91 -3.84 6.30 -9.07
C PRO A 91 -5.09 5.90 -9.86
N ASP A 92 -5.13 4.62 -10.27
CA ASP A 92 -6.26 4.09 -11.06
C ASP A 92 -7.53 3.94 -10.24
N ILE A 93 -7.40 3.85 -8.93
CA ILE A 93 -8.55 3.71 -8.02
C ILE A 93 -8.44 4.72 -6.88
N LYS A 94 -9.58 5.03 -6.27
CA LYS A 94 -9.63 5.77 -5.02
C LYS A 94 -10.20 4.85 -3.94
N PRO A 95 -9.36 4.28 -3.07
CA PRO A 95 -9.84 3.40 -2.02
C PRO A 95 -10.59 4.18 -0.94
N ASP A 96 -11.40 3.46 -0.16
CA ASP A 96 -12.03 4.07 1.01
C ASP A 96 -10.98 4.46 2.05
N ILE A 97 -9.98 3.60 2.23
CA ILE A 97 -8.88 3.84 3.17
C ILE A 97 -7.56 3.59 2.44
N ALA A 98 -6.65 4.56 2.50
CA ALA A 98 -5.26 4.37 2.07
C ALA A 98 -4.35 4.35 3.30
N ILE A 99 -3.52 3.33 3.41
CA ILE A 99 -2.54 3.16 4.47
C ILE A 99 -1.16 3.31 3.85
N ASP A 100 -0.45 4.37 4.21
CA ASP A 100 0.77 4.81 3.54
C ASP A 100 1.71 5.49 4.53
N ASP A 101 3.00 5.54 4.22
CA ASP A 101 3.99 6.23 5.03
C ASP A 101 4.21 7.69 4.61
N ILE A 102 3.58 8.11 3.52
CA ILE A 102 3.76 9.46 2.96
C ILE A 102 3.03 10.48 3.81
N HIS A 103 3.76 11.50 4.28
CA HIS A 103 3.17 12.65 4.94
C HIS A 103 2.15 13.32 4.03
N ALA A 104 1.03 13.73 4.63
CA ALA A 104 -0.05 14.37 3.90
C ALA A 104 -0.63 13.50 2.78
N CYS A 105 -0.64 12.19 2.99
CA CYS A 105 -1.26 11.26 2.06
C CYS A 105 -2.72 11.66 1.80
N ASN A 106 -3.10 11.74 0.54
CA ASN A 106 -4.46 12.09 0.12
C ASN A 106 -4.90 11.18 -1.03
N LEU A 107 -4.70 9.89 -0.86
CA LEU A 107 -4.94 8.91 -1.90
C LEU A 107 -6.28 8.19 -1.73
N GLY A 108 -6.81 8.15 -0.53
CA GLY A 108 -8.12 7.57 -0.21
C GLY A 108 -9.07 8.60 0.36
N PHE A 109 -10.31 8.18 0.61
CA PHE A 109 -11.26 9.01 1.36
C PHE A 109 -10.81 9.20 2.80
N LEU A 110 -10.26 8.14 3.42
CA LEU A 110 -9.57 8.19 4.70
C LEU A 110 -8.12 7.79 4.47
N ASN A 111 -7.19 8.53 5.06
CA ASN A 111 -5.77 8.29 4.88
C ASN A 111 -5.11 8.07 6.24
N LEU A 112 -4.53 6.89 6.44
CA LEU A 112 -3.81 6.54 7.65
C LEU A 112 -2.32 6.56 7.36
N ILE A 113 -1.58 7.37 8.11
CA ILE A 113 -0.15 7.54 7.90
C ILE A 113 0.60 6.61 8.84
N VAL A 114 1.43 5.75 8.27
CA VAL A 114 2.25 4.80 9.01
C VAL A 114 3.54 5.47 9.46
N ASN A 115 3.86 5.33 10.73
CA ASN A 115 5.17 5.68 11.24
C ASN A 115 6.02 4.41 11.25
N GLU A 116 7.01 4.35 10.38
CA GLU A 116 7.87 3.19 10.20
C GLU A 116 8.77 2.91 11.42
N LYS A 117 9.04 3.93 12.20
CA LYS A 117 9.96 3.81 13.35
C LYS A 117 9.23 3.48 14.64
#